data_13be0998789984b8e229db974f7818e1
#
_entry.id   13be0998789984b8e229db974f7818e1
#
_cell.length_a   1.000
_cell.length_b   1.000
_cell.length_c   1.000
_cell.angle_alpha   90.00
_cell.angle_beta   90.00
_cell.angle_gamma   90.00
#
_symmetry.space_group_name_H-M   'P 1'
#
loop_
_entity.id
_entity.type
_entity.pdbx_description
1 polymer ?
#
loop_
_entity_poly.entity_id
_entity_poly.type
_entity_poly.pdbx_seq_one_letter_code
_entity_poly.pdbx_strand_id
1 'polypeptide(L)'
;MRVKLYSVIMLAVVTFTACSNDDMSETQTQKGLTLSASVENLSTRASMTEVDSVTWKFAFENNDKVSVTNNTIRDFYTFQKVGEQFTCANASATHENADWYAYFPGNEVDLTGQTGTMNGVAKYFAAAGKTTQPTTGKNGLAITLKAQVAVLRIVEADKEGALDIHVKTGDNKWVTGLSAQKYQTKFDVKASNTKATLFSKENAKAGDFSYVVVPAGVEIHVYNGDVLISQTATGLAAGKYYTITSVPTQGKSYATINDTDELVDWVQLWPGGPRFATKNVDKTMTWNEAAKTGKDFAWGENWRTPNAEEVTENVKKSKEGILYGGLLAKWDEGNQTFIAAEGSPSIKLEQKNVNNAKEDIVTFTGVYPGYTKTQLTLYNQIDKDNDSHFDFWTASEKNDKGGKFFITAQGKTIGGFGVIYFDNKDLNYLVRPVLAK
;
A
#
# COMPACT_ATOMS: atom_id res chain seq x y z
N MET A 1 -33.81 -23.14 12.70
CA MET A 1 -32.94 -24.14 13.33
C MET A 1 -31.48 -23.72 13.07
N ARG A 2 -30.81 -23.10 14.03
CA ARG A 2 -29.44 -22.56 13.89
C ARG A 2 -28.48 -23.62 14.46
N VAL A 3 -27.66 -24.18 13.62
CA VAL A 3 -26.56 -25.07 14.05
C VAL A 3 -25.32 -24.20 14.28
N LYS A 4 -24.90 -24.09 15.53
CA LYS A 4 -23.62 -23.50 15.91
C LYS A 4 -22.53 -24.55 15.77
N LEU A 5 -21.61 -24.37 14.86
CA LEU A 5 -20.43 -25.21 14.71
C LEU A 5 -19.34 -24.69 15.66
N TYR A 6 -19.04 -25.42 16.71
CA TYR A 6 -17.91 -25.16 17.60
C TYR A 6 -16.66 -25.83 17.02
N SER A 7 -15.68 -25.04 16.62
CA SER A 7 -14.36 -25.55 16.25
C SER A 7 -13.59 -25.87 17.55
N VAL A 8 -13.40 -27.13 17.81
CA VAL A 8 -12.52 -27.62 18.88
C VAL A 8 -11.08 -27.58 18.32
N ILE A 9 -10.25 -26.72 18.86
CA ILE A 9 -8.80 -26.72 18.61
C ILE A 9 -8.20 -27.85 19.46
N MET A 10 -7.88 -28.96 18.82
CA MET A 10 -7.10 -30.03 19.44
C MET A 10 -5.62 -29.63 19.44
N LEU A 11 -5.10 -29.27 20.60
CA LEU A 11 -3.68 -29.13 20.87
C LEU A 11 -3.07 -30.52 21.02
N ALA A 12 -2.49 -31.04 19.96
CA ALA A 12 -1.78 -32.33 20.04
C ALA A 12 -0.41 -32.09 20.72
N VAL A 13 -0.36 -32.38 22.02
CA VAL A 13 0.91 -32.52 22.74
C VAL A 13 1.41 -33.93 22.44
N VAL A 14 2.42 -34.04 21.57
CA VAL A 14 3.12 -35.32 21.36
C VAL A 14 4.15 -35.47 22.48
N THR A 15 3.84 -36.25 23.49
CA THR A 15 4.79 -36.73 24.50
C THR A 15 5.57 -37.89 23.91
N PHE A 16 6.86 -37.72 23.64
CA PHE A 16 7.74 -38.85 23.36
C PHE A 16 8.15 -39.49 24.67
N THR A 17 7.70 -40.72 24.90
CA THR A 17 8.21 -41.61 25.93
C THR A 17 9.58 -42.12 25.53
N ALA A 18 10.58 -41.81 26.34
CA ALA A 18 11.90 -42.40 26.24
C ALA A 18 11.86 -43.86 26.67
N CYS A 19 12.19 -44.80 25.80
CA CYS A 19 12.60 -46.14 26.19
C CYS A 19 14.08 -46.10 26.63
N SER A 20 14.31 -46.45 27.88
CA SER A 20 15.62 -46.82 28.41
C SER A 20 15.90 -48.27 28.04
N ASN A 21 17.05 -48.61 27.49
CA ASN A 21 17.85 -49.75 27.98
C ASN A 21 19.26 -49.80 27.34
N ASP A 22 20.20 -49.99 28.24
CA ASP A 22 21.42 -50.78 28.25
C ASP A 22 22.65 -50.40 27.42
N ASP A 23 23.67 -50.13 28.21
CA ASP A 23 25.09 -50.43 28.07
C ASP A 23 25.65 -50.83 26.71
N MET A 24 26.24 -49.84 26.08
CA MET A 24 27.44 -50.01 25.27
C MET A 24 28.22 -48.65 25.35
N SER A 25 29.49 -48.70 25.63
CA SER A 25 30.41 -47.56 25.57
C SER A 25 30.53 -47.12 24.11
N GLU A 26 29.57 -46.37 23.65
CA GLU A 26 29.68 -45.61 22.41
C GLU A 26 30.43 -44.33 22.68
N THR A 27 31.54 -44.14 21.96
CA THR A 27 32.15 -42.84 21.70
C THR A 27 31.00 -41.87 21.46
N GLN A 28 30.78 -40.93 22.42
CA GLN A 28 29.75 -39.90 22.29
C GLN A 28 30.05 -39.10 21.02
N THR A 29 29.43 -39.47 19.91
CA THR A 29 29.25 -38.56 18.80
C THR A 29 28.41 -37.40 19.37
N GLN A 30 29.04 -36.25 19.56
CA GLN A 30 28.37 -35.02 19.99
C GLN A 30 27.17 -34.82 19.03
N LYS A 31 25.96 -35.11 19.51
CA LYS A 31 24.76 -34.77 18.79
C LYS A 31 24.74 -33.27 18.59
N GLY A 32 24.84 -32.78 17.36
CA GLY A 32 24.78 -31.37 17.03
C GLY A 32 23.56 -30.71 17.64
N LEU A 33 23.68 -29.43 17.96
CA LEU A 33 22.58 -28.62 18.48
C LEU A 33 21.45 -28.53 17.42
N THR A 34 20.21 -28.70 17.84
CA THR A 34 19.03 -28.54 16.99
C THR A 34 18.26 -27.28 17.37
N LEU A 35 17.56 -26.68 16.42
CA LEU A 35 16.76 -25.49 16.61
C LEU A 35 15.33 -25.71 16.11
N SER A 36 14.36 -25.43 16.98
CA SER A 36 12.97 -25.19 16.60
C SER A 36 12.70 -23.69 16.56
N ALA A 37 12.41 -23.16 15.41
CA ALA A 37 12.12 -21.75 15.24
C ALA A 37 10.66 -21.55 14.79
N SER A 38 10.00 -20.54 15.37
CA SER A 38 8.69 -20.05 14.93
C SER A 38 8.74 -18.53 14.81
N VAL A 39 7.81 -17.94 14.05
CA VAL A 39 7.68 -16.49 13.96
C VAL A 39 6.39 -16.07 14.67
N GLU A 40 6.48 -15.07 15.56
CA GLU A 40 5.36 -14.60 16.37
C GLU A 40 4.26 -13.99 15.49
N ASN A 41 3.00 -14.37 15.73
CA ASN A 41 1.80 -13.89 15.02
C ASN A 41 1.76 -14.15 13.51
N LEU A 42 2.60 -15.03 13.01
CA LEU A 42 2.62 -15.44 11.62
C LEU A 42 2.48 -16.97 11.59
N SER A 43 1.41 -17.51 11.03
CA SER A 43 1.22 -18.95 10.95
C SER A 43 2.10 -19.56 9.86
N THR A 44 2.64 -20.72 10.16
CA THR A 44 3.78 -21.37 9.54
C THR A 44 3.58 -21.91 8.13
N ARG A 45 4.23 -21.35 7.12
CA ARG A 45 4.72 -21.95 5.84
C ARG A 45 5.49 -20.87 5.07
N ALA A 46 6.68 -21.18 4.52
CA ALA A 46 7.51 -20.23 3.76
C ALA A 46 6.96 -19.88 2.38
N SER A 47 5.72 -19.52 2.34
CA SER A 47 5.11 -18.67 1.34
C SER A 47 4.39 -17.57 2.08
N MET A 48 4.60 -16.32 1.71
CA MET A 48 3.76 -15.23 2.22
C MET A 48 2.50 -15.19 1.37
N THR A 49 1.36 -15.44 2.00
CA THR A 49 0.04 -15.24 1.41
C THR A 49 -0.68 -14.14 2.17
N GLU A 50 -1.27 -13.22 1.44
CA GLU A 50 -2.23 -12.26 1.99
C GLU A 50 -3.48 -13.06 2.43
N VAL A 51 -3.84 -12.98 3.70
CA VAL A 51 -5.02 -13.69 4.25
C VAL A 51 -6.22 -12.76 4.32
N ASP A 52 -5.95 -11.50 4.60
CA ASP A 52 -6.85 -10.37 4.50
C ASP A 52 -5.98 -9.12 4.23
N SER A 53 -6.59 -7.97 4.13
CA SER A 53 -5.88 -6.73 3.81
C SER A 53 -4.87 -6.27 4.89
N VAL A 54 -4.60 -7.03 5.93
CA VAL A 54 -3.76 -6.60 7.08
C VAL A 54 -2.87 -7.70 7.66
N THR A 55 -3.07 -8.98 7.36
CA THR A 55 -2.40 -10.11 8.02
C THR A 55 -1.67 -11.02 7.05
N TRP A 56 -0.46 -11.43 7.39
CA TRP A 56 0.37 -12.35 6.59
C TRP A 56 0.65 -13.63 7.34
N LYS A 57 0.86 -14.67 6.55
CA LYS A 57 1.36 -15.95 7.05
C LYS A 57 2.77 -16.16 6.55
N PHE A 58 3.69 -16.38 7.46
CA PHE A 58 5.08 -16.75 7.16
C PHE A 58 5.35 -18.19 7.61
N ALA A 59 6.14 -18.92 6.83
CA ALA A 59 6.60 -20.25 7.22
C ALA A 59 7.98 -20.55 6.65
N PHE A 60 8.76 -21.30 7.37
CA PHE A 60 10.06 -21.75 6.94
C PHE A 60 9.95 -22.87 5.92
N GLU A 61 10.72 -22.80 4.85
CA GLU A 61 10.91 -23.87 3.86
C GLU A 61 12.18 -24.66 4.10
N ASN A 62 12.29 -25.86 3.47
CA ASN A 62 13.54 -26.58 3.45
C ASN A 62 14.64 -25.70 2.81
N ASN A 63 15.81 -25.75 3.40
CA ASN A 63 16.99 -24.94 3.10
C ASN A 63 16.96 -23.49 3.62
N ASP A 64 15.90 -23.04 4.28
CA ASP A 64 15.93 -21.78 5.01
C ASP A 64 17.04 -21.81 6.07
N LYS A 65 17.67 -20.66 6.27
CA LYS A 65 18.80 -20.52 7.20
C LYS A 65 18.48 -19.59 8.33
N VAL A 66 18.94 -19.94 9.53
CA VAL A 66 18.87 -19.10 10.73
C VAL A 66 20.28 -18.97 11.29
N SER A 67 20.74 -17.74 11.43
CA SER A 67 22.01 -17.46 12.12
C SER A 67 21.79 -17.38 13.61
N VAL A 68 22.56 -18.14 14.38
CA VAL A 68 22.41 -18.23 15.85
C VAL A 68 23.74 -17.93 16.54
N THR A 69 23.69 -17.15 17.61
CA THR A 69 24.88 -16.80 18.41
C THR A 69 24.53 -16.77 19.90
N ASN A 70 25.53 -16.82 20.75
CA ASN A 70 25.41 -16.58 22.18
C ASN A 70 26.61 -15.77 22.70
N ASN A 71 26.62 -15.40 23.99
CA ASN A 71 27.64 -14.54 24.58
C ASN A 71 29.05 -15.17 24.62
N THR A 72 29.18 -16.47 24.31
CA THR A 72 30.45 -17.21 24.44
C THR A 72 31.07 -17.55 23.07
N ILE A 73 30.32 -17.41 21.98
CA ILE A 73 30.81 -17.69 20.62
C ILE A 73 31.14 -16.41 19.86
N ARG A 74 32.29 -16.41 19.17
CA ARG A 74 32.69 -15.23 18.35
C ARG A 74 31.87 -15.02 17.11
N ASP A 75 31.47 -16.12 16.45
CA ASP A 75 30.80 -16.11 15.15
C ASP A 75 29.37 -16.61 15.27
N PHE A 76 28.64 -16.55 14.17
CA PHE A 76 27.31 -17.14 14.08
C PHE A 76 27.40 -18.61 13.66
N TYR A 77 26.60 -19.46 14.29
CA TYR A 77 26.26 -20.75 13.73
C TYR A 77 25.14 -20.59 12.72
N THR A 78 25.25 -21.21 11.57
CA THR A 78 24.20 -21.25 10.55
C THR A 78 23.42 -22.56 10.68
N PHE A 79 22.19 -22.47 11.11
CA PHE A 79 21.24 -23.57 11.13
C PHE A 79 20.46 -23.59 9.82
N GLN A 80 20.34 -24.76 9.18
CA GLN A 80 19.58 -24.96 7.98
C GLN A 80 18.37 -25.86 8.26
N LYS A 81 17.20 -25.50 7.71
CA LYS A 81 15.97 -26.27 7.84
C LYS A 81 16.04 -27.57 7.02
N VAL A 82 15.84 -28.70 7.68
CA VAL A 82 15.74 -30.03 7.08
C VAL A 82 14.51 -30.72 7.70
N GLY A 83 13.48 -30.97 6.93
CA GLY A 83 12.21 -31.44 7.45
C GLY A 83 11.57 -30.45 8.45
N GLU A 84 11.25 -30.92 9.66
CA GLU A 84 10.61 -30.08 10.68
C GLU A 84 11.59 -29.31 11.59
N GLN A 85 12.89 -29.51 11.44
CA GLN A 85 13.90 -28.96 12.33
C GLN A 85 15.00 -28.20 11.58
N PHE A 86 15.62 -27.27 12.30
CA PHE A 86 16.86 -26.64 11.85
C PHE A 86 18.03 -27.36 12.48
N THR A 87 19.03 -27.73 11.69
CA THR A 87 20.23 -28.46 12.11
C THR A 87 21.49 -27.69 11.76
N CYS A 88 22.50 -27.83 12.60
CA CYS A 88 23.85 -27.31 12.36
C CYS A 88 24.87 -28.34 12.88
N ALA A 89 25.63 -28.93 11.98
CA ALA A 89 26.58 -29.99 12.32
C ALA A 89 27.70 -29.54 13.23
N ASN A 90 28.08 -28.26 13.19
CA ASN A 90 29.22 -27.70 13.94
C ASN A 90 28.82 -26.98 15.24
N ALA A 91 27.53 -26.92 15.57
CA ALA A 91 27.06 -26.28 16.78
C ALA A 91 27.21 -27.24 17.97
N SER A 92 27.90 -26.77 19.04
CA SER A 92 28.09 -27.53 20.27
C SER A 92 27.01 -27.18 21.30
N ALA A 93 26.47 -28.20 21.96
CA ALA A 93 25.47 -28.07 23.04
C ALA A 93 26.09 -27.66 24.41
N THR A 94 27.39 -27.37 24.48
CA THR A 94 28.15 -27.18 25.75
C THR A 94 27.89 -25.87 26.47
N HIS A 95 26.97 -25.03 26.03
CA HIS A 95 26.71 -23.72 26.63
C HIS A 95 25.42 -23.71 27.44
N GLU A 96 25.40 -24.47 28.53
CA GLU A 96 24.28 -24.49 29.47
C GLU A 96 24.02 -23.10 30.08
N ASN A 97 22.74 -22.75 30.26
CA ASN A 97 22.28 -21.46 30.78
C ASN A 97 22.70 -20.22 29.96
N ALA A 98 23.20 -20.39 28.74
CA ALA A 98 23.49 -19.27 27.86
C ALA A 98 22.24 -18.71 27.21
N ASP A 99 22.21 -17.39 27.05
CA ASP A 99 21.25 -16.72 26.17
C ASP A 99 21.65 -16.93 24.72
N TRP A 100 20.72 -17.48 23.93
CA TRP A 100 20.88 -17.70 22.51
C TRP A 100 20.03 -16.73 21.71
N TYR A 101 20.63 -16.11 20.72
CA TYR A 101 20.00 -15.15 19.81
C TYR A 101 19.95 -15.71 18.41
N ALA A 102 18.82 -15.60 17.75
CA ALA A 102 18.60 -16.12 16.41
C ALA A 102 18.11 -15.03 15.47
N TYR A 103 18.56 -15.08 14.21
CA TYR A 103 18.29 -14.11 13.15
C TYR A 103 17.95 -14.84 11.85
N PHE A 104 16.80 -14.51 11.28
CA PHE A 104 16.32 -15.03 10.00
C PHE A 104 16.29 -13.90 8.96
N PRO A 105 16.65 -14.12 7.71
CA PRO A 105 17.15 -15.36 7.06
C PRO A 105 18.66 -15.60 7.29
N GLY A 106 19.29 -14.80 8.10
CA GLY A 106 20.71 -14.81 8.44
C GLY A 106 21.10 -13.56 9.23
N ASN A 107 22.36 -13.37 9.48
CA ASN A 107 22.84 -12.17 10.20
C ASN A 107 22.97 -10.92 9.31
N GLU A 108 22.84 -11.05 8.01
CA GLU A 108 22.84 -9.98 7.01
C GLU A 108 21.68 -10.18 6.05
N VAL A 109 20.97 -9.12 5.71
CA VAL A 109 19.89 -9.12 4.72
C VAL A 109 20.12 -7.97 3.76
N ASP A 110 20.35 -8.31 2.49
CA ASP A 110 20.39 -7.33 1.42
C ASP A 110 18.96 -7.04 0.96
N LEU A 111 18.51 -5.79 1.07
CA LEU A 111 17.17 -5.36 0.65
C LEU A 111 17.15 -4.80 -0.78
N THR A 112 18.27 -4.77 -1.49
CA THR A 112 18.31 -4.29 -2.88
C THR A 112 17.85 -5.36 -3.87
N GLY A 113 17.38 -4.93 -5.03
CA GLY A 113 17.02 -5.84 -6.13
C GLY A 113 15.84 -6.78 -5.82
N GLN A 114 14.87 -6.36 -5.04
CA GLN A 114 13.67 -7.14 -4.73
C GLN A 114 12.83 -7.41 -5.98
N THR A 115 12.11 -8.53 -5.99
CA THR A 115 11.32 -8.96 -7.16
C THR A 115 9.96 -8.27 -7.28
N GLY A 116 9.51 -7.60 -6.24
CA GLY A 116 8.20 -6.92 -6.20
C GLY A 116 7.00 -7.86 -6.13
N THR A 117 7.21 -9.18 -6.02
CA THR A 117 6.13 -10.17 -5.91
C THR A 117 5.90 -10.56 -4.45
N MET A 118 4.67 -10.97 -4.09
CA MET A 118 4.36 -11.44 -2.74
C MET A 118 5.24 -12.64 -2.34
N ASN A 119 5.46 -13.59 -3.24
CA ASN A 119 6.34 -14.74 -2.97
C ASN A 119 7.80 -14.32 -2.79
N GLY A 120 8.24 -13.25 -3.47
CA GLY A 120 9.58 -12.71 -3.33
C GLY A 120 9.84 -12.04 -1.99
N VAL A 121 8.81 -11.55 -1.31
CA VAL A 121 8.92 -10.88 0.01
C VAL A 121 9.57 -11.80 1.05
N ALA A 122 9.25 -13.09 1.03
CA ALA A 122 9.78 -14.06 2.00
C ALA A 122 11.32 -14.09 2.05
N LYS A 123 11.98 -13.90 0.90
CA LYS A 123 13.45 -13.85 0.79
C LYS A 123 14.07 -12.69 1.57
N TYR A 124 13.35 -11.59 1.71
CA TYR A 124 13.83 -10.35 2.34
C TYR A 124 13.24 -10.14 3.74
N PHE A 125 12.40 -11.07 4.18
CA PHE A 125 11.76 -10.99 5.50
C PHE A 125 12.79 -11.21 6.60
N ALA A 126 12.97 -10.24 7.49
CA ALA A 126 13.89 -10.33 8.63
C ALA A 126 13.14 -10.49 9.94
N ALA A 127 13.61 -11.43 10.77
CA ALA A 127 13.08 -11.66 12.11
C ALA A 127 14.19 -12.03 13.09
N ALA A 128 14.06 -11.62 14.36
CA ALA A 128 15.02 -11.91 15.41
C ALA A 128 14.35 -12.40 16.69
N GLY A 129 15.03 -13.22 17.45
CA GLY A 129 14.51 -13.76 18.71
C GLY A 129 15.60 -14.19 19.68
N LYS A 130 15.17 -14.54 20.91
CA LYS A 130 16.03 -14.97 21.98
C LYS A 130 15.40 -16.15 22.73
N THR A 131 16.24 -17.07 23.19
CA THR A 131 15.87 -18.09 24.16
C THR A 131 17.02 -18.34 25.12
N THR A 132 16.73 -18.93 26.28
CA THR A 132 17.75 -19.44 27.19
C THR A 132 17.77 -20.96 27.12
N GLN A 133 18.94 -21.56 26.92
CA GLN A 133 19.07 -23.01 26.84
C GLN A 133 18.77 -23.62 28.21
N PRO A 134 17.87 -24.62 28.28
CA PRO A 134 17.59 -25.34 29.53
C PRO A 134 18.79 -26.15 30.02
N THR A 135 18.94 -26.26 31.35
CA THR A 135 20.10 -26.77 32.09
C THR A 135 20.40 -28.25 31.98
N THR A 136 19.65 -29.09 31.38
CA THR A 136 19.91 -30.54 31.43
C THR A 136 19.52 -31.26 30.13
N GLY A 137 20.54 -31.84 29.50
CA GLY A 137 20.39 -32.98 28.57
C GLY A 137 19.57 -32.78 27.29
N LYS A 138 19.11 -31.56 26.98
CA LYS A 138 18.33 -31.27 25.78
C LYS A 138 19.19 -30.51 24.77
N ASN A 139 19.50 -31.18 23.67
CA ASN A 139 20.29 -30.60 22.57
C ASN A 139 19.47 -29.66 21.66
N GLY A 140 18.31 -29.18 22.12
CA GLY A 140 17.38 -28.39 21.31
C GLY A 140 17.13 -26.99 21.86
N LEU A 141 17.22 -25.99 20.99
CA LEU A 141 16.77 -24.64 21.23
C LEU A 141 15.36 -24.44 20.68
N ALA A 142 14.48 -23.79 21.42
CA ALA A 142 13.18 -23.33 20.92
C ALA A 142 13.14 -21.81 20.94
N ILE A 143 13.05 -21.17 19.77
CA ILE A 143 13.13 -19.70 19.63
C ILE A 143 11.92 -19.20 18.88
N THR A 144 11.24 -18.20 19.46
CA THR A 144 10.22 -17.41 18.75
C THR A 144 10.85 -16.15 18.20
N LEU A 145 10.79 -15.98 16.88
CA LEU A 145 11.31 -14.83 16.19
C LEU A 145 10.22 -13.76 16.03
N LYS A 146 10.61 -12.50 16.18
CA LYS A 146 9.76 -11.33 15.94
C LYS A 146 10.19 -10.62 14.67
N ALA A 147 9.24 -10.25 13.82
CA ALA A 147 9.51 -9.50 12.61
C ALA A 147 10.30 -8.21 12.90
N GLN A 148 11.19 -7.84 11.98
CA GLN A 148 12.03 -6.63 12.04
C GLN A 148 11.79 -5.71 10.83
N VAL A 149 10.90 -6.11 9.94
CA VAL A 149 10.56 -5.45 8.69
C VAL A 149 9.08 -5.18 8.60
N ALA A 150 8.72 -4.22 7.77
CA ALA A 150 7.38 -4.00 7.24
C ALA A 150 7.40 -4.23 5.73
N VAL A 151 6.22 -4.32 5.12
CA VAL A 151 6.11 -4.43 3.66
C VAL A 151 5.26 -3.31 3.12
N LEU A 152 5.74 -2.68 2.08
CA LEU A 152 4.98 -1.73 1.27
C LEU A 152 4.32 -2.48 0.12
N ARG A 153 3.02 -2.36 0.01
CA ARG A 153 2.23 -2.70 -1.17
C ARG A 153 2.06 -1.43 -1.99
N ILE A 154 2.77 -1.34 -3.09
CA ILE A 154 2.80 -0.15 -3.94
C ILE A 154 1.78 -0.34 -5.05
N VAL A 155 0.81 0.55 -5.12
CA VAL A 155 -0.20 0.61 -6.19
C VAL A 155 0.32 1.52 -7.29
N GLU A 156 0.41 1.02 -8.51
CA GLU A 156 0.72 1.86 -9.66
C GLU A 156 -0.45 2.80 -9.94
N ALA A 157 -0.21 4.09 -9.84
CA ALA A 157 -1.24 5.12 -9.97
C ALA A 157 -1.22 5.85 -11.31
N ASP A 158 -0.17 5.74 -12.11
CA ASP A 158 -0.10 6.26 -13.47
C ASP A 158 -0.63 5.23 -14.49
N LYS A 159 -1.00 5.69 -15.68
CA LYS A 159 -1.49 4.79 -16.75
C LYS A 159 -0.43 3.80 -17.20
N GLU A 160 0.79 4.29 -17.36
CA GLU A 160 1.99 3.51 -17.65
C GLU A 160 3.17 4.22 -17.03
N GLY A 161 4.10 3.48 -16.48
CA GLY A 161 5.28 4.06 -15.87
C GLY A 161 6.31 3.02 -15.47
N ALA A 162 7.47 3.49 -15.06
CA ALA A 162 8.47 2.66 -14.40
C ALA A 162 8.36 2.88 -12.89
N LEU A 163 8.46 1.80 -12.13
CA LEU A 163 8.69 1.86 -10.70
C LEU A 163 10.18 1.73 -10.44
N ASP A 164 10.75 2.66 -9.69
CA ASP A 164 12.14 2.65 -9.24
C ASP A 164 12.18 3.08 -7.78
N ILE A 165 12.01 2.11 -6.89
CA ILE A 165 11.75 2.34 -5.48
C ILE A 165 13.05 2.39 -4.69
N HIS A 166 13.24 3.54 -4.05
CA HIS A 166 14.34 3.84 -3.15
C HIS A 166 13.80 4.22 -1.78
N VAL A 167 14.55 3.93 -0.73
CA VAL A 167 14.17 4.30 0.65
C VAL A 167 15.34 4.98 1.32
N LYS A 168 15.09 6.10 1.98
CA LYS A 168 16.04 6.76 2.88
C LYS A 168 15.60 6.59 4.32
N THR A 169 16.58 6.57 5.20
CA THR A 169 16.38 6.73 6.65
C THR A 169 16.21 8.21 7.02
N GLY A 170 15.75 8.50 8.22
CA GLY A 170 15.59 9.88 8.71
C GLY A 170 16.89 10.70 8.71
N ASP A 171 18.08 10.07 8.77
CA ASP A 171 19.38 10.70 8.61
C ASP A 171 19.79 10.88 7.13
N ASN A 172 18.85 10.75 6.21
CA ASN A 172 18.98 10.99 4.76
C ASN A 172 19.95 10.04 4.02
N LYS A 173 20.17 8.82 4.52
CA LYS A 173 20.96 7.79 3.86
C LYS A 173 20.08 6.75 3.18
N TRP A 174 20.53 6.24 2.04
CA TRP A 174 19.84 5.22 1.27
C TRP A 174 19.92 3.85 1.93
N VAL A 175 18.78 3.23 2.22
CA VAL A 175 18.70 1.88 2.77
C VAL A 175 19.24 0.88 1.75
N THR A 176 20.13 0.00 2.22
CA THR A 176 20.69 -1.11 1.42
C THR A 176 20.35 -2.47 2.02
N GLY A 177 20.10 -2.55 3.32
CA GLY A 177 19.88 -3.83 3.97
C GLY A 177 19.71 -3.73 5.48
N LEU A 178 19.88 -4.87 6.14
CA LEU A 178 19.82 -5.03 7.57
C LEU A 178 21.02 -5.86 8.05
N SER A 179 21.52 -5.58 9.26
CA SER A 179 22.59 -6.33 9.92
C SER A 179 22.15 -6.71 11.34
N ALA A 180 22.26 -7.98 11.68
CA ALA A 180 21.94 -8.46 13.01
C ALA A 180 22.85 -7.80 14.06
N GLN A 181 22.26 -7.23 15.09
CA GLN A 181 23.00 -6.75 16.24
C GLN A 181 23.28 -7.91 17.19
N LYS A 182 24.56 -8.35 17.26
CA LYS A 182 24.95 -9.47 18.12
C LYS A 182 24.44 -9.28 19.56
N TYR A 183 23.92 -10.35 20.12
CA TYR A 183 23.40 -10.41 21.49
C TYR A 183 22.18 -9.50 21.75
N GLN A 184 21.47 -9.13 20.69
CA GLN A 184 20.21 -8.41 20.77
C GLN A 184 19.15 -9.05 19.86
N THR A 185 17.89 -8.78 20.12
CA THR A 185 16.76 -9.30 19.34
C THR A 185 16.33 -8.30 18.26
N LYS A 186 17.32 -7.73 17.54
CA LYS A 186 17.06 -6.72 16.51
C LYS A 186 18.11 -6.71 15.40
N PHE A 187 17.74 -6.09 14.30
CA PHE A 187 18.64 -5.70 13.23
C PHE A 187 18.86 -4.20 13.23
N ASP A 188 20.06 -3.78 12.89
CA ASP A 188 20.37 -2.39 12.53
C ASP A 188 20.15 -2.19 11.03
N VAL A 189 19.71 -1.01 10.66
CA VAL A 189 19.54 -0.66 9.24
C VAL A 189 20.90 -0.36 8.62
N LYS A 190 21.22 -1.05 7.53
CA LYS A 190 22.37 -0.73 6.68
C LYS A 190 21.94 0.35 5.68
N ALA A 191 22.64 1.45 5.68
CA ALA A 191 22.39 2.57 4.79
C ALA A 191 23.68 3.18 4.25
N SER A 192 23.60 3.79 3.07
CA SER A 192 24.71 4.35 2.29
C SER A 192 24.39 5.76 1.83
N ASN A 193 25.45 6.56 1.58
CA ASN A 193 25.31 7.85 0.89
C ASN A 193 25.06 7.66 -0.62
N THR A 194 25.38 6.50 -1.18
CA THR A 194 25.12 6.18 -2.59
C THR A 194 23.68 5.68 -2.75
N LYS A 195 22.95 6.22 -3.74
CA LYS A 195 21.57 5.82 -4.07
C LYS A 195 21.51 4.30 -4.32
N ALA A 196 20.59 3.65 -3.66
CA ALA A 196 20.34 2.21 -3.80
C ALA A 196 18.90 1.96 -4.20
N THR A 197 18.68 1.04 -5.14
CA THR A 197 17.34 0.63 -5.60
C THR A 197 16.91 -0.61 -4.85
N LEU A 198 15.82 -0.52 -4.10
CA LEU A 198 15.22 -1.68 -3.45
C LEU A 198 14.44 -2.53 -4.44
N PHE A 199 13.70 -1.88 -5.34
CA PHE A 199 12.87 -2.56 -6.33
C PHE A 199 12.75 -1.69 -7.58
N SER A 200 12.79 -2.33 -8.76
CA SER A 200 12.48 -1.68 -10.03
C SER A 200 11.59 -2.58 -10.90
N LYS A 201 10.70 -1.96 -11.67
CA LYS A 201 9.83 -2.61 -12.64
C LYS A 201 9.58 -1.67 -13.81
N GLU A 202 9.95 -2.10 -14.99
CA GLU A 202 9.58 -1.41 -16.22
C GLU A 202 8.13 -1.74 -16.60
N ASN A 203 7.46 -0.83 -17.30
CA ASN A 203 6.11 -1.03 -17.84
C ASN A 203 5.07 -1.44 -16.78
N ALA A 204 5.13 -0.85 -15.59
CA ALA A 204 4.08 -0.98 -14.60
C ALA A 204 2.79 -0.29 -15.11
N LYS A 205 1.63 -0.90 -14.86
CA LYS A 205 0.33 -0.41 -15.34
C LYS A 205 -0.54 0.03 -14.18
N ALA A 206 -1.37 1.03 -14.41
CA ALA A 206 -2.33 1.50 -13.42
C ALA A 206 -3.12 0.34 -12.79
N GLY A 207 -3.15 0.30 -11.47
CA GLY A 207 -3.77 -0.77 -10.69
C GLY A 207 -2.90 -2.02 -10.49
N ASP A 208 -1.69 -2.09 -11.07
CA ASP A 208 -0.72 -3.13 -10.71
C ASP A 208 -0.24 -2.94 -9.27
N PHE A 209 0.07 -4.05 -8.61
CA PHE A 209 0.64 -4.05 -7.27
C PHE A 209 2.06 -4.58 -7.28
N SER A 210 2.91 -3.96 -6.48
CA SER A 210 4.27 -4.44 -6.18
C SER A 210 4.51 -4.43 -4.67
N TYR A 211 5.28 -5.40 -4.18
CA TYR A 211 5.54 -5.56 -2.75
C TYR A 211 7.03 -5.35 -2.47
N VAL A 212 7.32 -4.45 -1.54
CA VAL A 212 8.70 -4.08 -1.18
C VAL A 212 8.90 -4.15 0.32
N VAL A 213 9.87 -4.96 0.74
CA VAL A 213 10.28 -5.06 2.15
C VAL A 213 11.12 -3.84 2.53
N VAL A 214 10.80 -3.25 3.67
CA VAL A 214 11.49 -2.08 4.22
C VAL A 214 11.78 -2.28 5.71
N PRO A 215 12.78 -1.59 6.30
CA PRO A 215 13.00 -1.61 7.74
C PRO A 215 11.77 -1.15 8.52
N ALA A 216 11.49 -1.78 9.65
CA ALA A 216 10.46 -1.36 10.58
C ALA A 216 11.04 -0.58 11.77
N GLY A 217 10.20 0.20 12.46
CA GLY A 217 10.55 0.90 13.69
C GLY A 217 11.53 2.07 13.53
N VAL A 218 11.83 2.47 12.30
CA VAL A 218 12.70 3.62 11.98
C VAL A 218 12.00 4.56 11.03
N GLU A 219 12.32 5.84 11.12
CA GLU A 219 11.85 6.83 10.14
C GLU A 219 12.36 6.46 8.75
N ILE A 220 11.46 6.43 7.77
CA ILE A 220 11.80 6.19 6.37
C ILE A 220 11.09 7.18 5.44
N HIS A 221 11.78 7.52 4.35
CA HIS A 221 11.26 8.28 3.23
C HIS A 221 11.34 7.41 1.98
N VAL A 222 10.20 7.16 1.35
CA VAL A 222 10.07 6.28 0.17
C VAL A 222 9.97 7.14 -1.08
N TYR A 223 10.79 6.82 -2.06
CA TYR A 223 10.86 7.52 -3.35
C TYR A 223 10.52 6.56 -4.49
N ASN A 224 9.85 7.09 -5.52
CA ASN A 224 9.83 6.49 -6.85
C ASN A 224 10.67 7.36 -7.78
N GLY A 225 11.81 6.85 -8.25
CA GLY A 225 12.84 7.68 -8.87
C GLY A 225 13.37 8.74 -7.91
N ASP A 226 13.11 10.00 -8.22
CA ASP A 226 13.47 11.15 -7.36
C ASP A 226 12.26 11.78 -6.65
N VAL A 227 11.05 11.24 -6.87
CA VAL A 227 9.82 11.77 -6.30
C VAL A 227 9.53 11.09 -4.95
N LEU A 228 9.42 11.88 -3.88
CA LEU A 228 8.97 11.40 -2.57
C LEU A 228 7.50 10.99 -2.65
N ILE A 229 7.19 9.72 -2.43
CA ILE A 229 5.82 9.18 -2.50
C ILE A 229 5.22 8.85 -1.12
N SER A 230 6.06 8.63 -0.11
CA SER A 230 5.60 8.40 1.27
C SER A 230 6.70 8.71 2.27
N GLN A 231 6.31 9.09 3.48
CA GLN A 231 7.24 9.26 4.61
C GLN A 231 6.57 8.88 5.93
N THR A 232 7.36 8.43 6.89
CA THR A 232 6.90 8.09 8.23
C THR A 232 7.81 8.77 9.27
N ALA A 233 7.24 9.51 10.20
CA ALA A 233 8.02 10.16 11.26
C ALA A 233 8.43 9.20 12.40
N THR A 234 7.65 8.13 12.64
CA THR A 234 7.87 7.20 13.77
C THR A 234 8.23 5.78 13.31
N GLY A 235 8.36 5.56 12.01
CA GLY A 235 8.56 4.24 11.42
C GLY A 235 7.28 3.40 11.30
N LEU A 236 7.38 2.35 10.49
CA LEU A 236 6.31 1.38 10.27
C LEU A 236 6.37 0.28 11.34
N ALA A 237 5.23 -0.23 11.77
CA ALA A 237 5.20 -1.36 12.69
C ALA A 237 5.71 -2.64 12.02
N ALA A 238 6.57 -3.38 12.74
CA ALA A 238 7.12 -4.64 12.26
C ALA A 238 6.03 -5.70 12.03
N GLY A 239 6.21 -6.51 10.99
CA GLY A 239 5.26 -7.57 10.63
C GLY A 239 3.93 -7.06 10.07
N LYS A 240 3.84 -5.78 9.72
CA LYS A 240 2.65 -5.17 9.10
C LYS A 240 2.93 -4.83 7.64
N TYR A 241 1.85 -4.67 6.86
CA TYR A 241 1.98 -4.12 5.55
C TYR A 241 1.17 -2.82 5.39
N TYR A 242 1.60 -1.98 4.47
CA TYR A 242 1.05 -0.65 4.24
C TYR A 242 0.87 -0.44 2.74
N THR A 243 -0.29 0.00 2.33
CA THR A 243 -0.53 0.35 0.94
C THR A 243 -0.17 1.82 0.71
N ILE A 244 0.67 2.06 -0.30
CA ILE A 244 1.03 3.38 -0.79
C ILE A 244 0.86 3.42 -2.30
N THR A 245 0.91 4.59 -2.90
CA THR A 245 0.83 4.77 -4.35
C THR A 245 2.19 5.11 -4.95
N SER A 246 2.41 4.74 -6.20
CA SER A 246 3.67 4.97 -6.94
C SER A 246 3.96 6.44 -7.20
N VAL A 247 2.92 7.27 -7.16
CA VAL A 247 3.00 8.73 -7.28
C VAL A 247 2.15 9.38 -6.20
N PRO A 248 2.38 10.65 -5.87
CA PRO A 248 1.48 11.38 -5.00
C PRO A 248 0.06 11.39 -5.57
N THR A 249 -0.94 11.10 -4.73
CA THR A 249 -2.37 11.18 -5.09
C THR A 249 -2.99 12.54 -4.79
N GLN A 250 -2.19 13.44 -4.28
CA GLN A 250 -2.54 14.83 -4.04
C GLN A 250 -1.27 15.70 -4.09
N GLY A 251 -1.41 16.97 -4.41
CA GLY A 251 -0.30 17.89 -4.49
C GLY A 251 -0.76 19.28 -4.89
N LYS A 252 0.18 20.11 -5.34
CA LYS A 252 -0.06 21.48 -5.79
C LYS A 252 0.56 21.69 -7.15
N SER A 253 -0.08 22.56 -7.97
CA SER A 253 0.47 23.02 -9.23
C SER A 253 0.11 24.48 -9.43
N TYR A 254 0.98 25.23 -10.14
CA TYR A 254 0.71 26.62 -10.46
C TYR A 254 -0.43 26.72 -11.48
N ALA A 255 -1.31 27.69 -11.27
CA ALA A 255 -2.34 28.14 -12.19
C ALA A 255 -2.24 29.66 -12.33
N THR A 256 -2.36 30.18 -13.54
CA THR A 256 -2.43 31.61 -13.78
C THR A 256 -3.88 32.05 -13.64
N ILE A 257 -4.24 32.68 -12.53
CA ILE A 257 -5.58 33.14 -12.22
C ILE A 257 -5.57 34.66 -12.14
N ASN A 258 -6.36 35.33 -12.99
CA ASN A 258 -6.39 36.78 -13.07
C ASN A 258 -4.97 37.40 -13.22
N ASP A 259 -4.19 36.86 -14.13
CA ASP A 259 -2.79 37.26 -14.42
C ASP A 259 -1.82 37.10 -13.22
N THR A 260 -2.20 36.30 -12.24
CA THR A 260 -1.37 35.97 -11.06
C THR A 260 -1.16 34.47 -10.95
N ASP A 261 0.06 34.04 -10.71
CA ASP A 261 0.37 32.65 -10.47
C ASP A 261 0.00 32.26 -9.05
N GLU A 262 -0.94 31.31 -8.91
CA GLU A 262 -1.40 30.75 -7.65
C GLU A 262 -1.10 29.25 -7.59
N LEU A 263 -0.83 28.73 -6.37
CA LEU A 263 -0.72 27.31 -6.13
C LEU A 263 -2.11 26.70 -5.88
N VAL A 264 -2.56 25.83 -6.76
CA VAL A 264 -3.84 25.11 -6.66
C VAL A 264 -3.59 23.67 -6.26
N ASP A 265 -4.32 23.21 -5.25
CA ASP A 265 -4.30 21.80 -4.82
C ASP A 265 -4.98 20.91 -5.85
N TRP A 266 -4.46 19.69 -6.01
CA TRP A 266 -5.06 18.65 -6.84
C TRP A 266 -5.14 17.30 -6.12
N VAL A 267 -6.07 16.46 -6.56
CA VAL A 267 -6.26 15.08 -6.09
C VAL A 267 -6.45 14.13 -7.26
N GLN A 268 -5.92 12.91 -7.13
CA GLN A 268 -6.18 11.78 -8.01
C GLN A 268 -7.04 10.77 -7.26
N LEU A 269 -8.16 10.34 -7.82
CA LEU A 269 -9.15 9.52 -7.12
C LEU A 269 -9.01 8.02 -7.39
N TRP A 270 -8.35 7.62 -8.49
CA TRP A 270 -8.07 6.22 -8.84
C TRP A 270 -6.77 6.11 -9.62
N PRO A 271 -6.12 4.92 -9.61
CA PRO A 271 -4.91 4.67 -10.38
C PRO A 271 -5.08 4.96 -11.87
N GLY A 272 -4.18 5.75 -12.45
CA GLY A 272 -4.24 6.19 -13.83
C GLY A 272 -5.33 7.21 -14.17
N GLY A 273 -6.11 7.64 -13.17
CA GLY A 273 -7.11 8.70 -13.33
C GLY A 273 -6.49 10.10 -13.43
N PRO A 274 -7.27 11.09 -13.84
CA PRO A 274 -6.80 12.47 -13.91
C PRO A 274 -6.54 13.06 -12.51
N ARG A 275 -5.68 14.06 -12.46
CA ARG A 275 -5.39 14.85 -11.25
C ARG A 275 -6.31 16.06 -11.24
N PHE A 276 -7.44 15.96 -10.58
CA PHE A 276 -8.44 17.02 -10.50
C PHE A 276 -8.00 18.15 -9.59
N ALA A 277 -8.20 19.41 -10.03
CA ALA A 277 -8.11 20.56 -9.13
C ALA A 277 -9.13 20.44 -8.00
N THR A 278 -8.80 20.91 -6.80
CA THR A 278 -9.75 20.93 -5.66
C THR A 278 -10.77 22.06 -5.72
N LYS A 279 -10.58 23.03 -6.63
CA LYS A 279 -11.54 24.11 -6.90
C LYS A 279 -11.88 24.20 -8.40
N ASN A 280 -13.02 24.86 -8.69
CA ASN A 280 -13.41 25.17 -10.07
C ASN A 280 -12.64 26.37 -10.61
N VAL A 281 -12.70 26.58 -11.94
CA VAL A 281 -12.47 27.92 -12.49
C VAL A 281 -13.53 28.85 -11.91
N ASP A 282 -13.12 30.04 -11.48
CA ASP A 282 -13.97 30.98 -10.68
C ASP A 282 -15.19 31.55 -11.44
N LYS A 283 -15.34 31.25 -12.72
CA LYS A 283 -16.47 31.66 -13.57
C LYS A 283 -16.98 30.50 -14.43
N THR A 284 -18.26 30.57 -14.77
CA THR A 284 -18.82 29.74 -15.84
C THR A 284 -18.32 30.25 -17.18
N MET A 285 -18.22 29.35 -18.15
CA MET A 285 -17.73 29.65 -19.50
C MET A 285 -18.44 28.81 -20.55
N THR A 286 -18.42 29.28 -21.79
CA THR A 286 -18.85 28.52 -22.95
C THR A 286 -17.96 27.31 -23.19
N TRP A 287 -18.45 26.30 -23.93
CA TRP A 287 -17.62 25.15 -24.25
C TRP A 287 -16.36 25.53 -25.05
N ASN A 288 -16.48 26.48 -25.98
CA ASN A 288 -15.35 26.96 -26.79
C ASN A 288 -14.25 27.59 -25.94
N GLU A 289 -14.59 28.26 -24.84
CA GLU A 289 -13.63 28.78 -23.87
C GLU A 289 -13.02 27.66 -23.01
N ALA A 290 -13.88 26.73 -22.55
CA ALA A 290 -13.49 25.60 -21.71
C ALA A 290 -12.56 24.60 -22.42
N ALA A 291 -12.76 24.38 -23.73
CA ALA A 291 -11.97 23.46 -24.54
C ALA A 291 -10.60 23.96 -24.96
N LYS A 292 -10.28 25.21 -24.67
CA LYS A 292 -8.93 25.76 -24.92
C LYS A 292 -7.86 24.98 -24.14
N THR A 293 -6.65 24.96 -24.67
CA THR A 293 -5.52 24.23 -24.09
C THR A 293 -4.26 25.09 -24.02
N GLY A 294 -3.27 24.63 -23.28
CA GLY A 294 -2.01 25.33 -23.11
C GLY A 294 -2.21 26.71 -22.48
N LYS A 295 -1.51 27.71 -22.97
CA LYS A 295 -1.56 29.09 -22.44
C LYS A 295 -2.93 29.77 -22.65
N ASP A 296 -3.75 29.30 -23.57
CA ASP A 296 -5.06 29.87 -23.85
C ASP A 296 -6.15 29.33 -22.91
N PHE A 297 -5.86 28.28 -22.11
CA PHE A 297 -6.77 27.81 -21.07
C PHE A 297 -6.83 28.84 -19.92
N ALA A 298 -7.98 28.95 -19.28
CA ALA A 298 -8.27 29.97 -18.26
C ALA A 298 -7.28 29.96 -17.06
N TRP A 299 -6.62 28.83 -16.78
CA TRP A 299 -5.62 28.69 -15.72
C TRP A 299 -4.19 28.42 -16.23
N GLY A 300 -3.95 28.69 -17.54
CA GLY A 300 -2.65 28.53 -18.16
C GLY A 300 -2.28 27.08 -18.49
N GLU A 301 -1.04 26.88 -18.90
CA GLU A 301 -0.58 25.63 -19.57
C GLU A 301 -0.53 24.38 -18.70
N ASN A 302 -0.48 24.53 -17.37
CA ASN A 302 -0.45 23.39 -16.46
C ASN A 302 -1.80 22.72 -16.27
N TRP A 303 -2.87 23.35 -16.73
CA TRP A 303 -4.24 22.90 -16.50
C TRP A 303 -5.05 22.83 -17.79
N ARG A 304 -6.08 22.03 -17.79
CA ARG A 304 -7.04 21.89 -18.90
C ARG A 304 -8.38 21.35 -18.40
N THR A 305 -9.38 21.45 -19.22
CA THR A 305 -10.65 20.74 -19.03
C THR A 305 -10.42 19.23 -19.23
N PRO A 306 -10.98 18.34 -18.38
CA PRO A 306 -10.89 16.90 -18.59
C PRO A 306 -11.66 16.47 -19.82
N ASN A 307 -11.19 15.43 -20.51
CA ASN A 307 -11.99 14.74 -21.53
C ASN A 307 -13.09 13.92 -20.89
N ALA A 308 -14.18 13.67 -21.61
CA ALA A 308 -15.26 12.82 -21.12
C ALA A 308 -14.77 11.41 -20.75
N GLU A 309 -13.86 10.84 -21.52
CA GLU A 309 -13.25 9.54 -21.25
C GLU A 309 -12.45 9.49 -19.94
N GLU A 310 -11.77 10.57 -19.58
CA GLU A 310 -11.05 10.68 -18.31
C GLU A 310 -11.99 10.71 -17.11
N VAL A 311 -13.19 11.22 -17.27
CA VAL A 311 -14.22 11.24 -16.22
C VAL A 311 -15.00 9.92 -16.18
N THR A 312 -15.09 9.21 -17.31
CA THR A 312 -15.86 7.96 -17.48
C THR A 312 -15.00 6.74 -17.72
N GLU A 313 -13.71 6.77 -17.37
CA GLU A 313 -12.83 5.65 -17.63
C GLU A 313 -13.45 4.34 -17.12
N ASN A 314 -13.48 3.32 -17.99
CA ASN A 314 -14.09 2.03 -17.67
C ASN A 314 -13.48 1.44 -16.41
N VAL A 315 -14.33 0.80 -15.61
CA VAL A 315 -13.91 0.03 -14.44
C VAL A 315 -12.86 -1.00 -14.85
N LYS A 316 -11.68 -0.92 -14.27
CA LYS A 316 -10.56 -1.83 -14.53
C LYS A 316 -10.40 -2.80 -13.38
N LYS A 317 -10.07 -4.05 -13.72
CA LYS A 317 -9.79 -5.09 -12.74
C LYS A 317 -8.28 -5.29 -12.63
N SER A 318 -7.70 -5.13 -11.42
CA SER A 318 -6.31 -5.48 -11.15
C SER A 318 -6.10 -6.99 -11.16
N LYS A 319 -4.83 -7.44 -11.12
CA LYS A 319 -4.48 -8.86 -11.01
C LYS A 319 -5.02 -9.50 -9.73
N GLU A 320 -5.17 -8.74 -8.64
CA GLU A 320 -5.75 -9.17 -7.37
C GLU A 320 -7.29 -9.06 -7.33
N GLY A 321 -7.93 -8.72 -8.44
CA GLY A 321 -9.37 -8.61 -8.53
C GLY A 321 -9.97 -7.30 -8.00
N ILE A 322 -9.13 -6.32 -7.63
CA ILE A 322 -9.59 -4.99 -7.22
C ILE A 322 -10.01 -4.21 -8.46
N LEU A 323 -11.18 -3.59 -8.39
CA LEU A 323 -11.74 -2.78 -9.48
C LEU A 323 -11.42 -1.31 -9.25
N TYR A 324 -11.07 -0.63 -10.34
CA TYR A 324 -10.88 0.81 -10.39
C TYR A 324 -11.65 1.39 -11.56
N GLY A 325 -12.25 2.57 -11.39
CA GLY A 325 -13.03 3.18 -12.44
C GLY A 325 -13.15 4.68 -12.30
N GLY A 326 -13.67 5.31 -13.33
CA GLY A 326 -13.96 6.74 -13.38
C GLY A 326 -15.02 7.18 -12.38
N LEU A 327 -15.50 8.42 -12.54
CA LEU A 327 -16.62 8.95 -11.75
C LEU A 327 -17.93 8.34 -12.28
N LEU A 328 -18.20 7.08 -11.95
CA LEU A 328 -19.36 6.34 -12.41
C LEU A 328 -20.36 6.11 -11.28
N ALA A 329 -21.63 6.25 -11.58
CA ALA A 329 -22.70 5.96 -10.65
C ALA A 329 -23.70 4.97 -11.24
N LYS A 330 -24.38 4.22 -10.38
CA LYS A 330 -25.52 3.36 -10.69
C LYS A 330 -26.73 3.78 -9.87
N TRP A 331 -27.91 3.54 -10.41
CA TRP A 331 -29.15 3.80 -9.69
C TRP A 331 -29.39 2.73 -8.60
N ASP A 332 -29.69 3.20 -7.39
CA ASP A 332 -30.11 2.37 -6.26
C ASP A 332 -31.61 2.52 -6.08
N GLU A 333 -32.38 1.53 -6.53
CA GLU A 333 -33.85 1.54 -6.46
C GLU A 333 -34.37 1.57 -5.01
N GLY A 334 -33.65 0.95 -4.07
CA GLY A 334 -34.07 0.89 -2.67
C GLY A 334 -34.04 2.24 -1.98
N ASN A 335 -33.06 3.07 -2.29
CA ASN A 335 -32.87 4.39 -1.72
C ASN A 335 -33.29 5.54 -2.65
N GLN A 336 -33.74 5.25 -3.87
CA GLN A 336 -34.13 6.24 -4.89
C GLN A 336 -33.03 7.30 -5.11
N THR A 337 -31.78 6.86 -5.28
CA THR A 337 -30.61 7.73 -5.43
C THR A 337 -29.53 7.06 -6.30
N PHE A 338 -28.65 7.88 -6.87
CA PHE A 338 -27.42 7.37 -7.48
C PHE A 338 -26.36 7.14 -6.44
N ILE A 339 -25.71 5.97 -6.49
CA ILE A 339 -24.57 5.58 -5.67
C ILE A 339 -23.37 5.27 -6.57
N ALA A 340 -22.18 5.20 -6.01
CA ALA A 340 -20.98 4.81 -6.75
C ALA A 340 -21.16 3.45 -7.42
N ALA A 341 -20.76 3.32 -8.68
CA ALA A 341 -20.63 2.03 -9.33
C ALA A 341 -19.48 1.23 -8.67
N GLU A 342 -19.52 -0.10 -8.82
CA GLU A 342 -18.45 -0.95 -8.28
C GLU A 342 -17.09 -0.53 -8.87
N GLY A 343 -16.08 -0.38 -7.97
CA GLY A 343 -14.74 0.06 -8.33
C GLY A 343 -14.58 1.55 -8.64
N SER A 344 -15.66 2.34 -8.56
CA SER A 344 -15.59 3.80 -8.69
C SER A 344 -15.41 4.49 -7.34
N PRO A 345 -14.89 5.75 -7.31
CA PRO A 345 -14.86 6.56 -6.12
C PRO A 345 -16.23 6.63 -5.44
N SER A 346 -16.27 6.52 -4.12
CA SER A 346 -17.52 6.63 -3.37
C SER A 346 -18.09 8.05 -3.48
N ILE A 347 -19.41 8.17 -3.56
CA ILE A 347 -20.11 9.44 -3.72
C ILE A 347 -20.90 9.72 -2.43
N LYS A 348 -20.81 10.94 -1.94
CA LYS A 348 -21.61 11.43 -0.80
C LYS A 348 -22.20 12.79 -1.12
N LEU A 349 -23.50 12.94 -0.96
CA LEU A 349 -24.20 14.22 -1.00
C LEU A 349 -24.41 14.73 0.44
N GLU A 350 -24.06 15.98 0.68
CA GLU A 350 -24.31 16.68 1.94
C GLU A 350 -24.95 18.03 1.65
N GLN A 351 -25.91 18.44 2.48
CA GLN A 351 -26.48 19.78 2.46
C GLN A 351 -25.94 20.58 3.64
N LYS A 352 -25.38 21.74 3.39
CA LYS A 352 -24.92 22.68 4.40
C LYS A 352 -25.70 24.00 4.28
N ASN A 353 -25.96 24.61 5.40
CA ASN A 353 -26.48 26.00 5.42
C ASN A 353 -25.27 26.94 5.49
N VAL A 354 -25.03 27.67 4.42
CA VAL A 354 -24.00 28.71 4.35
C VAL A 354 -24.67 30.04 4.15
N ASN A 355 -24.50 30.98 5.08
CA ASN A 355 -25.09 32.34 5.03
C ASN A 355 -26.60 32.37 4.73
N ASN A 356 -27.38 31.46 5.35
CA ASN A 356 -28.82 31.30 5.17
C ASN A 356 -29.26 30.76 3.79
N ALA A 357 -28.33 30.33 2.93
CA ALA A 357 -28.63 29.57 1.72
C ALA A 357 -28.28 28.09 1.92
N LYS A 358 -29.06 27.21 1.29
CA LYS A 358 -28.73 25.79 1.24
C LYS A 358 -27.67 25.59 0.16
N GLU A 359 -26.55 25.03 0.54
CA GLU A 359 -25.51 24.63 -0.39
C GLU A 359 -25.43 23.11 -0.40
N ASP A 360 -25.58 22.52 -1.57
CA ASP A 360 -25.37 21.09 -1.78
C ASP A 360 -23.92 20.83 -2.12
N ILE A 361 -23.36 19.80 -1.51
CA ILE A 361 -21.96 19.43 -1.63
C ILE A 361 -21.87 17.96 -2.02
N VAL A 362 -21.27 17.65 -3.15
CA VAL A 362 -20.98 16.29 -3.55
C VAL A 362 -19.49 16.01 -3.34
N THR A 363 -19.20 14.98 -2.56
CA THR A 363 -17.83 14.56 -2.29
C THR A 363 -17.58 13.18 -2.88
N PHE A 364 -16.57 13.07 -3.75
CA PHE A 364 -16.00 11.81 -4.21
C PHE A 364 -14.80 11.44 -3.34
N THR A 365 -14.76 10.20 -2.87
CA THR A 365 -13.62 9.66 -2.12
C THR A 365 -12.92 8.60 -2.95
N GLY A 366 -11.60 8.73 -3.10
CA GLY A 366 -10.76 7.87 -3.92
C GLY A 366 -10.78 6.39 -3.50
N VAL A 367 -10.49 5.52 -4.44
CA VAL A 367 -10.56 4.05 -4.32
C VAL A 367 -9.28 3.39 -3.83
N TYR A 368 -8.27 4.13 -3.41
CA TYR A 368 -6.99 3.56 -2.99
C TYR A 368 -7.14 2.71 -1.73
N PRO A 369 -6.96 1.38 -1.80
CA PRO A 369 -7.14 0.50 -0.64
C PRO A 369 -6.12 0.80 0.46
N GLY A 370 -6.59 1.01 1.68
CA GLY A 370 -5.73 1.22 2.85
C GLY A 370 -4.95 2.54 2.86
N TYR A 371 -5.26 3.47 1.95
CA TYR A 371 -4.59 4.76 1.84
C TYR A 371 -5.43 5.91 2.40
N THR A 372 -4.76 7.04 2.71
CA THR A 372 -5.41 8.28 3.15
C THR A 372 -6.50 8.68 2.14
N LYS A 373 -7.68 9.00 2.64
CA LYS A 373 -8.83 9.36 1.79
C LYS A 373 -8.51 10.61 0.99
N THR A 374 -8.25 10.44 -0.31
CA THR A 374 -8.23 11.56 -1.25
C THR A 374 -9.68 11.92 -1.59
N GLN A 375 -10.02 13.18 -1.50
CA GLN A 375 -11.39 13.65 -1.70
C GLN A 375 -11.44 14.78 -2.70
N LEU A 376 -12.37 14.70 -3.65
CA LEU A 376 -12.78 15.77 -4.55
C LEU A 376 -14.16 16.26 -4.13
N THR A 377 -14.26 17.51 -3.73
CA THR A 377 -15.51 18.14 -3.34
C THR A 377 -16.01 19.05 -4.46
N LEU A 378 -17.25 18.88 -4.88
CA LEU A 378 -17.95 19.71 -5.84
C LEU A 378 -19.00 20.53 -5.11
N TYR A 379 -19.05 21.82 -5.38
CA TYR A 379 -20.05 22.75 -4.89
C TYR A 379 -21.03 23.08 -6.00
N ASN A 380 -22.33 23.15 -5.70
CA ASN A 380 -23.35 23.46 -6.69
C ASN A 380 -23.36 24.95 -7.05
N GLN A 381 -23.89 25.22 -8.24
CA GLN A 381 -24.48 26.51 -8.55
C GLN A 381 -25.98 26.41 -8.22
N ILE A 382 -26.48 27.25 -7.32
CA ILE A 382 -27.90 27.30 -6.99
C ILE A 382 -28.60 27.96 -8.17
N ASP A 383 -29.42 27.22 -8.88
CA ASP A 383 -30.35 27.77 -9.87
C ASP A 383 -31.57 28.36 -9.15
N LYS A 384 -32.21 29.35 -9.79
CA LYS A 384 -33.38 30.09 -9.23
C LYS A 384 -34.58 29.24 -8.88
N ASP A 385 -34.62 28.00 -9.39
CA ASP A 385 -35.73 27.06 -9.25
C ASP A 385 -35.58 26.03 -8.12
N ASN A 386 -34.65 26.20 -7.19
CA ASN A 386 -34.34 25.29 -6.08
C ASN A 386 -33.80 23.90 -6.42
N ASP A 387 -33.54 23.58 -7.66
CA ASP A 387 -32.84 22.37 -8.05
C ASP A 387 -31.34 22.62 -8.11
N SER A 388 -30.57 21.83 -7.34
CA SER A 388 -29.12 21.95 -7.31
C SER A 388 -28.52 21.16 -8.46
N HIS A 389 -27.97 21.89 -9.42
CA HIS A 389 -27.26 21.31 -10.57
C HIS A 389 -25.75 21.51 -10.43
N PHE A 390 -25.03 20.43 -10.71
CA PHE A 390 -23.58 20.42 -10.84
C PHE A 390 -23.23 20.12 -12.27
N ASP A 391 -23.17 21.14 -13.11
CA ASP A 391 -22.86 21.00 -14.53
C ASP A 391 -21.43 21.46 -14.82
N PHE A 392 -20.61 20.55 -15.35
CA PHE A 392 -19.23 20.80 -15.68
C PHE A 392 -18.92 20.44 -17.12
N TRP A 393 -18.25 21.33 -17.86
CA TRP A 393 -17.76 21.00 -19.19
C TRP A 393 -16.72 19.89 -19.16
N THR A 394 -16.73 19.03 -20.18
CA THR A 394 -15.61 18.22 -20.62
C THR A 394 -15.09 18.76 -21.96
N ALA A 395 -13.83 18.48 -22.29
CA ALA A 395 -13.24 18.92 -23.57
C ALA A 395 -13.69 18.05 -24.77
N SER A 396 -14.53 17.05 -24.54
CA SER A 396 -15.04 16.18 -25.59
C SER A 396 -16.18 16.83 -26.38
N GLU A 397 -16.26 16.52 -27.68
CA GLU A 397 -17.24 17.04 -28.60
C GLU A 397 -17.91 15.92 -29.39
N LYS A 398 -19.20 16.05 -29.67
CA LYS A 398 -19.96 15.14 -30.58
C LYS A 398 -21.10 15.87 -31.28
N ASN A 399 -21.17 15.74 -32.59
CA ASN A 399 -22.25 16.34 -33.41
C ASN A 399 -22.41 17.85 -33.14
N ASP A 400 -21.31 18.59 -33.12
CA ASP A 400 -21.24 20.03 -32.85
C ASP A 400 -21.79 20.46 -31.47
N LYS A 401 -21.83 19.55 -30.52
CA LYS A 401 -22.19 19.78 -29.10
C LYS A 401 -21.05 19.50 -28.18
N GLY A 402 -20.90 20.31 -27.11
CA GLY A 402 -19.92 20.14 -26.05
C GLY A 402 -20.36 19.06 -25.07
N GLY A 403 -19.42 18.21 -24.65
CA GLY A 403 -19.67 17.20 -23.63
C GLY A 403 -19.69 17.79 -22.21
N LYS A 404 -20.60 17.33 -21.37
CA LYS A 404 -20.66 17.71 -19.96
C LYS A 404 -20.80 16.53 -19.03
N PHE A 405 -20.32 16.71 -17.82
CA PHE A 405 -20.59 15.89 -16.64
C PHE A 405 -21.61 16.61 -15.79
N PHE A 406 -22.64 15.90 -15.30
CA PHE A 406 -23.65 16.52 -14.46
C PHE A 406 -24.06 15.65 -13.27
N ILE A 407 -24.46 16.31 -12.19
CA ILE A 407 -25.13 15.72 -11.04
C ILE A 407 -26.33 16.62 -10.70
N THR A 408 -27.48 16.00 -10.43
CA THR A 408 -28.65 16.71 -9.94
C THR A 408 -28.96 16.23 -8.52
N ALA A 409 -29.02 17.14 -7.56
CA ALA A 409 -29.42 16.84 -6.19
C ALA A 409 -30.91 17.14 -6.01
N GLN A 410 -31.64 16.18 -5.45
CA GLN A 410 -33.05 16.30 -5.07
C GLN A 410 -33.19 16.01 -3.58
N GLY A 411 -33.32 17.06 -2.79
CA GLY A 411 -33.35 16.94 -1.34
C GLY A 411 -32.03 16.36 -0.79
N LYS A 412 -32.08 15.15 -0.24
CA LYS A 412 -30.89 14.45 0.33
C LYS A 412 -30.33 13.37 -0.60
N THR A 413 -30.86 13.24 -1.79
CA THR A 413 -30.51 12.18 -2.75
C THR A 413 -29.94 12.75 -4.04
N ILE A 414 -29.14 11.98 -4.74
CA ILE A 414 -28.70 12.29 -6.08
C ILE A 414 -29.77 11.74 -7.04
N GLY A 415 -30.60 12.64 -7.60
CA GLY A 415 -31.69 12.29 -8.50
C GLY A 415 -31.28 12.13 -9.96
N GLY A 416 -30.14 12.71 -10.36
CA GLY A 416 -29.59 12.60 -11.69
C GLY A 416 -28.06 12.53 -11.65
N PHE A 417 -27.48 11.67 -12.48
CA PHE A 417 -26.05 11.54 -12.66
C PHE A 417 -25.77 11.18 -14.10
N GLY A 418 -24.94 11.95 -14.75
CA GLY A 418 -24.57 11.67 -16.13
C GLY A 418 -23.16 12.13 -16.44
N VAL A 419 -22.52 11.30 -17.21
CA VAL A 419 -21.22 11.60 -17.78
C VAL A 419 -21.36 11.42 -19.28
N ILE A 420 -20.83 12.36 -20.06
CA ILE A 420 -21.00 12.39 -21.52
C ILE A 420 -22.43 12.74 -21.94
N TYR A 421 -23.03 13.74 -21.36
CA TYR A 421 -24.18 14.41 -21.95
C TYR A 421 -23.68 15.55 -22.83
N PHE A 422 -24.21 15.64 -24.10
CA PHE A 422 -23.77 16.66 -25.05
C PHE A 422 -24.80 17.79 -25.14
N ASP A 423 -24.32 19.02 -24.94
CA ASP A 423 -25.19 20.20 -24.89
C ASP A 423 -24.71 21.30 -25.85
N ASN A 424 -25.53 22.35 -26.02
CA ASN A 424 -25.17 23.50 -26.83
C ASN A 424 -23.92 24.18 -26.29
N LYS A 425 -22.94 24.41 -27.16
CA LYS A 425 -21.65 25.03 -26.83
C LYS A 425 -21.75 26.46 -26.33
N ASP A 426 -22.83 27.17 -26.59
CA ASP A 426 -23.07 28.54 -26.17
C ASP A 426 -23.55 28.63 -24.69
N LEU A 427 -23.93 27.51 -24.10
CA LEU A 427 -24.29 27.46 -22.67
C LEU A 427 -23.06 27.68 -21.79
N ASN A 428 -23.30 28.21 -20.59
CA ASN A 428 -22.24 28.51 -19.65
C ASN A 428 -22.29 27.51 -18.48
N TYR A 429 -21.26 26.67 -18.36
CA TYR A 429 -21.11 25.74 -17.25
C TYR A 429 -19.78 25.93 -16.52
N LEU A 430 -19.65 25.31 -15.36
CA LEU A 430 -18.40 25.29 -14.61
C LEU A 430 -17.34 24.42 -15.32
N VAL A 431 -16.11 24.66 -14.97
CA VAL A 431 -14.98 23.79 -15.32
C VAL A 431 -14.28 23.35 -14.05
N ARG A 432 -14.15 22.04 -13.89
CA ARG A 432 -13.26 21.43 -12.90
C ARG A 432 -11.98 21.01 -13.61
N PRO A 433 -10.90 21.79 -13.51
CA PRO A 433 -9.67 21.50 -14.24
C PRO A 433 -9.01 20.21 -13.80
N VAL A 434 -8.22 19.63 -14.71
CA VAL A 434 -7.26 18.57 -14.43
C VAL A 434 -5.87 19.05 -14.86
N LEU A 435 -4.82 18.47 -14.25
CA LEU A 435 -3.46 18.73 -14.70
C LEU A 435 -3.28 18.29 -16.16
N ALA A 436 -2.59 19.10 -16.94
CA ALA A 436 -2.32 18.83 -18.35
C ALA A 436 -1.36 17.62 -18.51
N LYS A 437 -0.44 17.44 -17.55
CA LYS A 437 0.42 16.25 -17.37
C LYS A 437 0.98 16.19 -15.95
#